data_08697680d9e60af425b43a09599bf584
#
_entry.id   08697680d9e60af425b43a09599bf584
#
_cell.length_a   1.000
_cell.length_b   1.000
_cell.length_c   1.000
_cell.angle_alpha   90.00
_cell.angle_beta   90.00
_cell.angle_gamma   90.00
#
_symmetry.space_group_name_H-M   'P 1'
#
loop_
_entity.id
_entity.type
_entity.pdbx_description
1 polymer ?
#
loop_
_entity_poly.entity_id
_entity_poly.type
_entity_poly.pdbx_seq_one_letter_code
_entity_poly.pdbx_strand_id
1 'polypeptide(L)'
;DTPETPDTPADGITIKAKVPAHWTNSITAWVWEDGQEGQWVTPSKEGEWYVVTQDYNAVNIIFVNGNSWNGNANQTEDMRFTKDVCVQLAQNGGNKATYKAVDCAGSETPDTPDTPETPDTPAEGITVKAKVPAHWTNTISAWVWVDGQEGSWKSTTKDGEWYVINTTYEKFN
;
A
#
# COMPACT_ATOMS: atom_id res chain seq x y z
N ASP A 1 38.37 -17.25 22.14
CA ASP A 1 37.02 -16.66 22.08
C ASP A 1 36.90 -15.87 20.79
N THR A 2 36.24 -16.47 19.82
CA THR A 2 35.85 -15.84 18.58
C THR A 2 34.55 -15.08 18.85
N PRO A 3 34.44 -13.77 18.54
CA PRO A 3 33.18 -13.07 18.69
C PRO A 3 32.13 -13.72 17.76
N GLU A 4 31.01 -14.12 18.32
CA GLU A 4 29.86 -14.58 17.56
C GLU A 4 29.37 -13.42 16.68
N THR A 5 29.32 -13.67 15.39
CA THR A 5 28.63 -12.81 14.42
C THR A 5 27.18 -12.70 14.87
N PRO A 6 26.57 -11.48 14.94
CA PRO A 6 25.16 -11.37 15.24
C PRO A 6 24.37 -12.19 14.24
N ASP A 7 23.56 -13.13 14.71
CA ASP A 7 22.57 -13.83 13.92
C ASP A 7 21.69 -12.76 13.22
N THR A 8 21.89 -12.62 11.93
CA THR A 8 20.93 -11.94 11.07
C THR A 8 19.73 -12.88 11.01
N PRO A 9 18.52 -12.43 11.39
CA PRO A 9 17.34 -13.27 11.23
C PRO A 9 17.23 -13.61 9.74
N ALA A 10 17.31 -14.88 9.42
CA ALA A 10 17.05 -15.43 8.08
C ALA A 10 15.52 -15.50 7.88
N ASP A 11 14.84 -14.40 8.06
CA ASP A 11 13.43 -14.27 7.78
C ASP A 11 13.27 -13.24 6.67
N GLY A 12 13.13 -13.75 5.44
CA GLY A 12 12.86 -12.94 4.27
C GLY A 12 11.62 -12.06 4.45
N ILE A 13 11.43 -11.09 3.55
CA ILE A 13 10.28 -10.17 3.60
C ILE A 13 9.00 -10.94 3.29
N THR A 14 8.04 -10.88 4.21
CA THR A 14 6.72 -11.49 4.09
C THR A 14 5.67 -10.43 3.74
N ILE A 15 4.97 -10.67 2.63
CA ILE A 15 3.89 -9.80 2.13
C ILE A 15 2.59 -10.60 2.20
N LYS A 16 1.60 -10.09 2.95
CA LYS A 16 0.26 -10.65 3.04
C LYS A 16 -0.72 -9.72 2.34
N ALA A 17 -1.44 -10.23 1.35
CA ALA A 17 -2.39 -9.43 0.57
C ALA A 17 -3.81 -9.98 0.69
N LYS A 18 -4.79 -9.11 0.98
CA LYS A 18 -6.21 -9.38 0.74
C LYS A 18 -6.58 -8.88 -0.64
N VAL A 19 -7.04 -9.78 -1.50
CA VAL A 19 -7.42 -9.44 -2.87
C VAL A 19 -8.87 -8.98 -2.97
N PRO A 20 -9.25 -8.23 -4.03
CA PRO A 20 -10.64 -7.85 -4.25
C PRO A 20 -11.56 -9.08 -4.35
N ALA A 21 -12.76 -9.02 -3.79
CA ALA A 21 -13.71 -10.14 -3.76
C ALA A 21 -14.11 -10.68 -5.14
N HIS A 22 -14.02 -9.84 -6.19
CA HIS A 22 -14.31 -10.25 -7.56
C HIS A 22 -13.14 -10.94 -8.27
N TRP A 23 -11.97 -11.03 -7.63
CA TRP A 23 -10.85 -11.82 -8.12
C TRP A 23 -11.10 -13.29 -7.76
N THR A 24 -11.63 -14.05 -8.70
CA THR A 24 -12.09 -15.43 -8.49
C THR A 24 -11.19 -16.50 -9.10
N ASN A 25 -10.18 -16.10 -9.88
CA ASN A 25 -9.20 -17.03 -10.42
C ASN A 25 -8.12 -17.36 -9.38
N SER A 26 -7.25 -18.32 -9.73
CA SER A 26 -6.05 -18.59 -8.94
C SER A 26 -5.20 -17.33 -8.86
N ILE A 27 -4.81 -16.93 -7.65
CA ILE A 27 -3.95 -15.77 -7.46
C ILE A 27 -2.50 -16.21 -7.61
N THR A 28 -1.76 -15.51 -8.46
CA THR A 28 -0.30 -15.62 -8.59
C THR A 28 0.36 -14.29 -8.30
N ALA A 29 1.65 -14.29 -8.16
CA ALA A 29 2.42 -13.07 -8.01
C ALA A 29 3.68 -13.11 -8.88
N TRP A 30 4.01 -11.99 -9.49
CA TRP A 30 5.29 -11.75 -10.12
C TRP A 30 6.17 -11.02 -9.13
N VAL A 31 7.34 -11.58 -8.79
CA VAL A 31 8.26 -11.01 -7.79
C VAL A 31 9.65 -10.85 -8.36
N TRP A 32 10.34 -9.78 -7.94
CA TRP A 32 11.71 -9.53 -8.32
C TRP A 32 12.47 -8.70 -7.28
N GLU A 33 13.77 -8.83 -7.24
CA GLU A 33 14.68 -7.95 -6.52
C GLU A 33 15.17 -6.84 -7.45
N ASP A 34 15.52 -5.68 -6.91
CA ASP A 34 16.01 -4.55 -7.70
C ASP A 34 17.20 -4.97 -8.59
N GLY A 35 17.07 -4.75 -9.89
CA GLY A 35 18.09 -5.08 -10.89
C GLY A 35 18.17 -6.56 -11.27
N GLN A 36 17.27 -7.41 -10.77
CA GLN A 36 17.21 -8.83 -11.13
C GLN A 36 15.97 -9.13 -11.98
N GLU A 37 16.03 -10.24 -12.72
CA GLU A 37 14.86 -10.76 -13.43
C GLU A 37 13.83 -11.31 -12.44
N GLY A 38 12.55 -11.07 -12.70
CA GLY A 38 11.46 -11.54 -11.85
C GLY A 38 11.11 -13.00 -12.09
N GLN A 39 10.29 -13.54 -11.19
CA GLN A 39 9.77 -14.91 -11.29
C GLN A 39 8.31 -14.97 -10.84
N TRP A 40 7.58 -15.93 -11.43
CA TRP A 40 6.24 -16.25 -10.98
C TRP A 40 6.30 -17.09 -9.70
N VAL A 41 5.53 -16.68 -8.70
CA VAL A 41 5.30 -17.45 -7.46
C VAL A 41 3.81 -17.65 -7.24
N THR A 42 3.48 -18.79 -6.61
CA THR A 42 2.11 -19.03 -6.16
C THR A 42 2.05 -18.70 -4.67
N PRO A 43 1.30 -17.66 -4.28
CA PRO A 43 1.13 -17.32 -2.87
C PRO A 43 0.50 -18.48 -2.09
N SER A 44 0.93 -18.71 -0.86
CA SER A 44 0.19 -19.57 0.08
C SER A 44 -1.08 -18.84 0.55
N LYS A 45 -2.13 -19.60 0.89
CA LYS A 45 -3.38 -19.01 1.38
C LYS A 45 -3.53 -19.25 2.87
N GLU A 46 -3.61 -18.17 3.65
CA GLU A 46 -3.83 -18.18 5.09
C GLU A 46 -5.12 -17.41 5.41
N GLY A 47 -6.25 -18.12 5.53
CA GLY A 47 -7.56 -17.49 5.69
C GLY A 47 -7.91 -16.60 4.49
N GLU A 48 -8.02 -15.30 4.72
CA GLU A 48 -8.29 -14.30 3.67
C GLU A 48 -7.02 -13.75 3.01
N TRP A 49 -5.84 -14.12 3.51
CA TRP A 49 -4.57 -13.60 3.06
C TRP A 49 -3.92 -14.49 2.01
N TYR A 50 -3.38 -13.87 1.00
CA TYR A 50 -2.41 -14.46 0.07
C TYR A 50 -1.02 -14.02 0.49
N VAL A 51 -0.15 -14.99 0.80
CA VAL A 51 1.14 -14.76 1.47
C VAL A 51 2.28 -15.13 0.55
N VAL A 52 3.23 -14.22 0.41
CA VAL A 52 4.49 -14.40 -0.32
C VAL A 52 5.63 -14.02 0.59
N THR A 53 6.62 -14.89 0.73
CA THR A 53 7.87 -14.63 1.46
C THR A 53 9.04 -14.76 0.51
N GLN A 54 9.95 -13.80 0.50
CA GLN A 54 11.13 -13.77 -0.35
C GLN A 54 12.35 -13.32 0.45
N ASP A 55 13.46 -14.02 0.27
CA ASP A 55 14.75 -13.68 0.89
C ASP A 55 15.48 -12.62 0.04
N TYR A 56 14.89 -11.42 -0.02
CA TYR A 56 15.41 -10.26 -0.74
C TYR A 56 15.55 -9.08 0.22
N ASN A 57 16.50 -8.18 -0.05
CA ASN A 57 16.62 -6.91 0.70
C ASN A 57 15.44 -5.95 0.42
N ALA A 58 14.85 -6.07 -0.76
CA ALA A 58 13.63 -5.41 -1.15
C ALA A 58 12.86 -6.31 -2.13
N VAL A 59 11.57 -6.50 -1.88
CA VAL A 59 10.68 -7.27 -2.74
C VAL A 59 9.85 -6.33 -3.57
N ASN A 60 10.01 -6.41 -4.89
CA ASN A 60 9.04 -5.85 -5.82
C ASN A 60 8.03 -6.94 -6.17
N ILE A 61 6.74 -6.60 -6.22
CA ILE A 61 5.68 -7.60 -6.40
C ILE A 61 4.48 -7.02 -7.13
N ILE A 62 3.89 -7.85 -8.01
CA ILE A 62 2.60 -7.63 -8.64
C ILE A 62 1.75 -8.86 -8.37
N PHE A 63 0.59 -8.71 -7.72
CA PHE A 63 -0.40 -9.77 -7.63
C PHE A 63 -1.27 -9.81 -8.88
N VAL A 64 -1.59 -11.01 -9.33
CA VAL A 64 -2.35 -11.25 -10.57
C VAL A 64 -3.52 -12.20 -10.31
N ASN A 65 -4.70 -11.83 -10.79
CA ASN A 65 -5.90 -12.65 -10.80
C ASN A 65 -5.87 -13.60 -12.00
N GLY A 66 -5.09 -14.66 -11.91
CA GLY A 66 -4.81 -15.62 -12.96
C GLY A 66 -3.37 -16.12 -12.90
N ASN A 67 -2.92 -16.79 -13.93
CA ASN A 67 -1.57 -17.37 -14.05
C ASN A 67 -0.71 -16.70 -15.13
N SER A 68 -1.16 -15.58 -15.66
CA SER A 68 -0.47 -14.82 -16.72
C SER A 68 -0.96 -13.37 -16.75
N TRP A 69 -0.25 -12.54 -17.51
CA TRP A 69 -0.63 -11.15 -17.76
C TRP A 69 -1.92 -11.07 -18.60
N ASN A 70 -3.07 -10.78 -17.96
CA ASN A 70 -4.39 -10.69 -18.60
C ASN A 70 -4.96 -9.27 -18.60
N GLY A 71 -4.09 -8.27 -18.75
CA GLY A 71 -4.46 -6.86 -18.78
C GLY A 71 -4.62 -6.23 -17.40
N ASN A 72 -4.79 -4.92 -17.39
CA ASN A 72 -4.77 -4.09 -16.17
C ASN A 72 -5.84 -4.49 -15.13
N ALA A 73 -7.01 -4.94 -15.58
CA ALA A 73 -8.09 -5.32 -14.69
C ALA A 73 -7.81 -6.59 -13.84
N ASN A 74 -6.73 -7.30 -14.11
CA ASN A 74 -6.40 -8.56 -13.45
C ASN A 74 -5.07 -8.52 -12.70
N GLN A 75 -4.53 -7.33 -12.43
CA GLN A 75 -3.25 -7.20 -11.75
C GLN A 75 -3.20 -5.95 -10.87
N THR A 76 -2.27 -5.95 -9.92
CA THR A 76 -1.95 -4.74 -9.15
C THR A 76 -1.02 -3.81 -9.94
N GLU A 77 -0.89 -2.59 -9.47
CA GLU A 77 0.30 -1.77 -9.74
C GLU A 77 1.56 -2.44 -9.19
N ASP A 78 2.72 -1.93 -9.57
CA ASP A 78 4.00 -2.39 -9.06
C ASP A 78 4.14 -1.92 -7.60
N MET A 79 4.39 -2.86 -6.71
CA MET A 79 4.55 -2.58 -5.28
C MET A 79 5.97 -2.95 -4.85
N ARG A 80 6.55 -2.17 -3.92
CA ARG A 80 7.90 -2.40 -3.39
C ARG A 80 7.91 -2.34 -1.88
N PHE A 81 8.48 -3.36 -1.25
CA PHE A 81 8.56 -3.49 0.21
C PHE A 81 9.96 -3.85 0.66
N THR A 82 10.40 -3.27 1.79
CA THR A 82 11.69 -3.52 2.42
C THR A 82 11.55 -4.17 3.81
N LYS A 83 10.33 -4.51 4.19
CA LYS A 83 9.96 -5.16 5.45
C LYS A 83 8.62 -5.86 5.29
N ASP A 84 8.27 -6.69 6.26
CA ASP A 84 6.98 -7.35 6.35
C ASP A 84 5.83 -6.35 6.27
N VAL A 85 4.80 -6.72 5.52
CA VAL A 85 3.64 -5.86 5.31
C VAL A 85 2.38 -6.67 5.07
N CYS A 86 1.26 -6.15 5.55
CA CYS A 86 -0.07 -6.58 5.15
C CYS A 86 -0.75 -5.48 4.34
N VAL A 87 -1.34 -5.85 3.20
CA VAL A 87 -1.99 -4.92 2.28
C VAL A 87 -3.40 -5.37 1.94
N GLN A 88 -4.31 -4.41 1.86
CA GLN A 88 -5.62 -4.59 1.27
C GLN A 88 -5.56 -4.06 -0.17
N LEU A 89 -5.85 -4.92 -1.14
CA LEU A 89 -5.94 -4.53 -2.54
C LEU A 89 -7.34 -4.02 -2.85
N ALA A 90 -7.42 -2.96 -3.63
CA ALA A 90 -8.67 -2.38 -4.10
C ALA A 90 -8.59 -2.11 -5.60
N GLN A 91 -9.64 -2.46 -6.33
CA GLN A 91 -9.71 -2.26 -7.77
C GLN A 91 -10.97 -1.53 -8.15
N ASN A 92 -10.82 -0.50 -8.99
CA ASN A 92 -11.91 0.28 -9.54
C ASN A 92 -11.97 0.12 -11.06
N GLY A 93 -13.03 -0.54 -11.53
CA GLY A 93 -13.24 -0.76 -12.96
C GLY A 93 -12.14 -1.58 -13.62
N GLY A 94 -11.76 -1.21 -14.84
CA GLY A 94 -10.76 -1.92 -15.65
C GLY A 94 -9.30 -1.54 -15.39
N ASN A 95 -9.01 -0.79 -14.31
CA ASN A 95 -7.66 -0.34 -13.98
C ASN A 95 -6.90 -1.39 -13.16
N LYS A 96 -5.58 -1.20 -13.03
CA LYS A 96 -4.77 -1.96 -12.07
C LYS A 96 -5.30 -1.76 -10.66
N ALA A 97 -5.23 -2.81 -9.83
CA ALA A 97 -5.57 -2.70 -8.42
C ALA A 97 -4.49 -1.90 -7.68
N THR A 98 -4.92 -1.00 -6.83
CA THR A 98 -4.07 -0.25 -5.90
C THR A 98 -4.01 -0.98 -4.56
N TYR A 99 -3.11 -0.57 -3.67
CA TYR A 99 -3.00 -1.16 -2.34
C TYR A 99 -3.03 -0.11 -1.23
N LYS A 100 -3.43 -0.57 -0.06
CA LYS A 100 -3.31 0.16 1.20
C LYS A 100 -2.68 -0.76 2.24
N ALA A 101 -1.65 -0.30 2.94
CA ALA A 101 -1.11 -1.03 4.09
C ALA A 101 -2.18 -1.09 5.20
N VAL A 102 -2.30 -2.25 5.83
CA VAL A 102 -3.27 -2.53 6.90
C VAL A 102 -2.59 -3.34 8.01
N ASP A 103 -3.24 -3.42 9.17
CA ASP A 103 -2.78 -4.28 10.23
C ASP A 103 -2.93 -5.77 9.83
N CYS A 104 -1.89 -6.55 10.08
CA CYS A 104 -1.85 -8.00 9.80
C CYS A 104 -2.81 -8.81 10.67
N ALA A 105 -3.24 -8.30 11.80
CA ALA A 105 -4.15 -8.98 12.72
C ALA A 105 -5.58 -9.15 12.18
N GLY A 106 -5.88 -8.56 11.00
CA GLY A 106 -7.19 -8.68 10.36
C GLY A 106 -8.34 -8.04 11.13
N SER A 107 -8.02 -7.16 12.06
CA SER A 107 -9.01 -6.46 12.85
C SER A 107 -9.29 -5.09 12.22
N GLU A 108 -10.47 -4.94 11.61
CA GLU A 108 -11.09 -3.64 11.64
C GLU A 108 -11.49 -3.40 13.11
N THR A 109 -10.60 -2.75 13.88
CA THR A 109 -11.01 -2.25 15.18
C THR A 109 -11.90 -1.05 14.96
N PRO A 110 -13.16 -1.08 15.48
CA PRO A 110 -13.89 0.15 15.67
C PRO A 110 -13.10 1.01 16.66
N ASP A 111 -12.94 2.29 16.34
CA ASP A 111 -12.35 3.29 17.21
C ASP A 111 -12.85 3.16 18.64
N THR A 112 -12.02 2.67 19.53
CA THR A 112 -12.16 2.85 20.97
C THR A 112 -11.30 4.06 21.34
N PRO A 113 -11.81 5.07 22.03
CA PRO A 113 -11.04 6.27 22.35
C PRO A 113 -9.87 5.91 23.28
N ASP A 114 -8.67 6.06 22.75
CA ASP A 114 -7.43 5.81 23.47
C ASP A 114 -7.14 6.94 24.48
N THR A 115 -6.75 6.49 25.65
CA THR A 115 -6.09 7.28 26.72
C THR A 115 -4.84 7.96 26.15
N PRO A 116 -4.54 9.23 26.48
CA PRO A 116 -3.46 9.96 25.82
C PRO A 116 -2.10 9.37 26.15
N GLU A 117 -1.47 8.73 25.19
CA GLU A 117 -0.06 8.42 25.20
C GLU A 117 0.75 9.64 24.79
N THR A 118 1.90 9.79 25.43
CA THR A 118 2.90 10.84 25.21
C THR A 118 3.24 10.97 23.71
N PRO A 119 3.33 12.16 23.14
CA PRO A 119 3.44 12.33 21.70
C PRO A 119 4.76 11.80 21.17
N ASP A 120 4.68 10.68 20.44
CA ASP A 120 5.69 10.30 19.45
C ASP A 120 5.68 11.36 18.35
N THR A 121 6.85 11.90 18.04
CA THR A 121 7.02 12.94 17.03
C THR A 121 6.48 12.43 15.69
N PRO A 122 5.42 13.01 15.11
CA PRO A 122 4.90 12.59 13.81
C PRO A 122 5.99 12.82 12.75
N ALA A 123 6.15 11.89 11.82
CA ALA A 123 6.79 12.20 10.57
C ALA A 123 6.05 13.42 9.98
N GLU A 124 6.66 14.59 10.02
CA GLU A 124 6.03 15.87 9.72
C GLU A 124 5.61 15.95 8.26
N GLY A 125 4.41 15.47 7.96
CA GLY A 125 3.74 15.72 6.69
C GLY A 125 2.89 17.00 6.78
N ILE A 126 2.63 17.62 5.64
CA ILE A 126 1.79 18.81 5.58
C ILE A 126 0.32 18.39 5.42
N THR A 127 -0.53 18.91 6.31
CA THR A 127 -1.98 18.80 6.20
C THR A 127 -2.56 20.08 5.59
N VAL A 128 -3.24 19.95 4.45
CA VAL A 128 -3.96 21.07 3.83
C VAL A 128 -5.45 20.89 4.01
N LYS A 129 -6.13 21.93 4.49
CA LYS A 129 -7.58 21.98 4.59
C LYS A 129 -8.11 23.10 3.70
N ALA A 130 -9.05 22.78 2.82
CA ALA A 130 -9.68 23.73 1.92
C ALA A 130 -11.20 23.70 2.04
N LYS A 131 -11.86 24.88 2.02
CA LYS A 131 -13.29 24.97 1.78
C LYS A 131 -13.52 25.21 0.28
N VAL A 132 -14.42 24.44 -0.29
CA VAL A 132 -14.81 24.63 -1.69
C VAL A 132 -16.16 25.32 -1.79
N PRO A 133 -16.46 25.99 -2.92
CA PRO A 133 -17.76 26.61 -3.16
C PRO A 133 -18.91 25.59 -3.05
N ALA A 134 -20.05 25.98 -2.48
CA ALA A 134 -21.18 25.09 -2.24
C ALA A 134 -21.76 24.45 -3.50
N HIS A 135 -21.53 25.04 -4.67
CA HIS A 135 -21.96 24.48 -5.96
C HIS A 135 -21.06 23.36 -6.50
N TRP A 136 -19.92 23.09 -5.84
CA TRP A 136 -19.06 21.94 -6.18
C TRP A 136 -19.64 20.69 -5.54
N THR A 137 -20.43 19.93 -6.32
CA THR A 137 -21.18 18.77 -5.83
C THR A 137 -20.53 17.42 -6.18
N ASN A 138 -19.47 17.44 -6.99
CA ASN A 138 -18.74 16.23 -7.39
C ASN A 138 -17.67 15.86 -6.35
N THR A 139 -17.05 14.71 -6.56
CA THR A 139 -15.88 14.31 -5.77
C THR A 139 -14.77 15.33 -5.92
N ILE A 140 -14.29 15.84 -4.80
CA ILE A 140 -13.21 16.83 -4.77
C ILE A 140 -11.87 16.10 -4.70
N SER A 141 -10.98 16.42 -5.63
CA SER A 141 -9.60 15.94 -5.66
C SER A 141 -8.66 17.13 -5.79
N ALA A 142 -7.43 16.98 -5.39
CA ALA A 142 -6.40 17.99 -5.55
C ALA A 142 -5.24 17.45 -6.38
N TRP A 143 -4.69 18.29 -7.23
CA TRP A 143 -3.44 18.05 -7.91
C TRP A 143 -2.31 18.53 -7.02
N VAL A 144 -1.37 17.63 -6.68
CA VAL A 144 -0.27 17.90 -5.74
C VAL A 144 1.05 17.60 -6.41
N TRP A 145 2.03 18.51 -6.30
CA TRP A 145 3.37 18.30 -6.84
C TRP A 145 4.45 18.94 -5.96
N VAL A 146 5.67 18.46 -6.11
CA VAL A 146 6.88 19.04 -5.55
C VAL A 146 7.65 19.70 -6.68
N ASP A 147 8.30 20.81 -6.42
CA ASP A 147 9.05 21.55 -7.44
C ASP A 147 10.07 20.62 -8.15
N GLY A 148 10.00 20.59 -9.47
CA GLY A 148 10.85 19.75 -10.31
C GLY A 148 10.41 18.29 -10.45
N GLN A 149 9.25 17.90 -9.89
CA GLN A 149 8.67 16.57 -10.04
C GLN A 149 7.28 16.63 -10.71
N GLU A 150 6.88 15.53 -11.34
CA GLU A 150 5.54 15.40 -11.87
C GLU A 150 4.53 15.30 -10.73
N GLY A 151 3.40 16.01 -10.86
CA GLY A 151 2.33 16.00 -9.88
C GLY A 151 1.46 14.73 -9.96
N SER A 152 0.63 14.55 -8.95
CA SER A 152 -0.36 13.47 -8.92
C SER A 152 -1.69 13.94 -8.33
N TRP A 153 -2.79 13.34 -8.78
CA TRP A 153 -4.10 13.53 -8.18
C TRP A 153 -4.18 12.84 -6.83
N LYS A 154 -4.62 13.58 -5.81
CA LYS A 154 -4.89 13.07 -4.48
C LYS A 154 -6.38 13.22 -4.17
N SER A 155 -6.98 12.17 -3.65
CA SER A 155 -8.33 12.22 -3.10
C SER A 155 -8.33 13.01 -1.81
N THR A 156 -9.39 13.81 -1.59
CA THR A 156 -9.58 14.53 -0.34
C THR A 156 -10.49 13.75 0.60
N THR A 157 -10.28 13.90 1.90
CA THR A 157 -11.22 13.42 2.93
C THR A 157 -12.07 14.57 3.41
N LYS A 158 -13.39 14.38 3.57
CA LYS A 158 -14.29 15.42 4.07
C LYS A 158 -14.30 15.41 5.60
N ASP A 159 -13.99 16.57 6.18
CA ASP A 159 -14.02 16.81 7.63
C ASP A 159 -14.93 18.04 7.87
N GLY A 160 -16.20 17.79 8.14
CA GLY A 160 -17.22 18.83 8.25
C GLY A 160 -17.37 19.63 6.95
N GLU A 161 -17.06 20.94 7.00
CA GLU A 161 -17.06 21.84 5.82
C GLU A 161 -15.73 21.86 5.07
N TRP A 162 -14.73 21.12 5.55
CA TRP A 162 -13.38 21.12 5.01
C TRP A 162 -13.10 19.87 4.17
N TYR A 163 -12.34 20.03 3.13
CA TYR A 163 -11.70 18.97 2.37
C TYR A 163 -10.22 18.92 2.76
N VAL A 164 -9.76 17.77 3.22
CA VAL A 164 -8.45 17.58 3.86
C VAL A 164 -7.57 16.68 3.00
N ILE A 165 -6.32 17.08 2.84
CA ILE A 165 -5.25 16.27 2.24
C ILE A 165 -4.09 16.21 3.21
N ASN A 166 -3.56 15.00 3.43
CA ASN A 166 -2.33 14.79 4.14
C ASN A 166 -1.25 14.36 3.14
N THR A 167 -0.09 14.95 3.22
CA THR A 167 1.07 14.56 2.41
C THR A 167 2.26 14.26 3.30
N THR A 168 3.15 13.40 2.83
CA THR A 168 4.44 13.11 3.48
C THR A 168 5.56 14.07 3.03
N TYR A 169 5.23 15.04 2.18
CA TYR A 169 6.19 16.01 1.70
C TYR A 169 6.40 17.13 2.74
N GLU A 170 7.64 17.56 2.91
CA GLU A 170 7.97 18.72 3.74
C GLU A 170 7.56 20.04 3.07
N LYS A 171 7.47 20.04 1.74
CA LYS A 171 7.04 21.18 0.92
C LYS A 171 6.38 20.68 -0.36
N PHE A 172 5.25 21.28 -0.74
CA PHE A 172 4.56 20.97 -2.00
C PHE A 172 3.74 22.15 -2.49
N ASN A 173 3.28 22.10 -3.74
CA ASN A 173 2.38 23.07 -4.38
C ASN A 173 1.04 22.42 -4.69
#